data_cead9969ee07db784ed867b31a0a77f3
#
_entry.id   cead9969ee07db784ed867b31a0a77f3
#
_cell.length_a   1.000
_cell.length_b   1.000
_cell.length_c   1.000
_cell.angle_alpha   90.00
_cell.angle_beta   90.00
_cell.angle_gamma   90.00
#
_symmetry.space_group_name_H-M   'P 1'
#
loop_
_entity.id
_entity.type
_entity.pdbx_description
1 polymer ?
#
loop_
_entity_poly.entity_id
_entity_poly.type
_entity_poly.pdbx_seq_one_letter_code
_entity_poly.pdbx_strand_id
1 'polypeptide(L)'
;MGCGRVGATLAQSLESSGHSVAVVDQNPDAFRRLSSEFTGKKVTGVGFDRDTLVQAGIEDAYAFAAVSDGDNSNILSARVVRETFGVEKVVARIYDPQRAEIYQRLGIPTVATVRWTADQVLRRMLPFGATDEYRDPSGRVRLAQVDFHPGWIGRTVRAIEDATGARVAFVSRFGDGTVVTERTVLQENDVLHVIMEDERAAAVERLLTHAPKVEAE
;
A
#
# COMPACT_ATOMS: atom_id res chain seq x y z
N MET A 1 11.02 11.55 10.43
CA MET A 1 12.49 11.48 10.31
C MET A 1 12.88 11.07 8.91
N GLY A 2 13.82 11.82 8.29
CA GLY A 2 14.21 11.75 6.88
C GLY A 2 13.43 12.74 6.00
N CYS A 3 14.09 13.75 5.45
CA CYS A 3 13.53 14.75 4.53
C CYS A 3 13.93 14.47 3.07
N GLY A 4 13.91 13.18 2.70
CA GLY A 4 13.99 12.74 1.31
C GLY A 4 12.69 13.01 0.55
N ARG A 5 12.57 12.47 -0.68
CA ARG A 5 11.33 12.61 -1.48
C ARG A 5 10.08 12.15 -0.70
N VAL A 6 10.13 10.96 -0.10
CA VAL A 6 9.00 10.42 0.67
C VAL A 6 8.68 11.27 1.88
N GLY A 7 9.70 11.64 2.67
CA GLY A 7 9.48 12.43 3.88
C GLY A 7 8.95 13.82 3.61
N ALA A 8 9.45 14.51 2.58
CA ALA A 8 8.94 15.82 2.19
C ALA A 8 7.49 15.76 1.70
N THR A 9 7.14 14.79 0.85
CA THR A 9 5.76 14.57 0.41
C THR A 9 4.83 14.27 1.59
N LEU A 10 5.24 13.38 2.50
CA LEU A 10 4.46 13.03 3.68
C LEU A 10 4.23 14.25 4.59
N ALA A 11 5.28 15.03 4.83
CA ALA A 11 5.20 16.23 5.66
C ALA A 11 4.21 17.26 5.08
N GLN A 12 4.28 17.51 3.79
CA GLN A 12 3.36 18.43 3.10
C GLN A 12 1.91 17.92 3.12
N SER A 13 1.69 16.63 2.89
CA SER A 13 0.35 16.04 2.94
C SER A 13 -0.27 16.13 4.33
N LEU A 14 0.50 15.87 5.37
CA LEU A 14 0.04 15.99 6.75
C LEU A 14 -0.29 17.43 7.13
N GLU A 15 0.57 18.37 6.76
CA GLU A 15 0.34 19.79 7.01
C GLU A 15 -0.91 20.29 6.26
N SER A 16 -1.08 19.91 4.99
CA SER A 16 -2.27 20.25 4.20
C SER A 16 -3.56 19.66 4.79
N SER A 17 -3.43 18.56 5.54
CA SER A 17 -4.55 17.94 6.27
C SER A 17 -4.77 18.56 7.66
N GLY A 18 -4.07 19.66 7.99
CA GLY A 18 -4.26 20.42 9.24
C GLY A 18 -3.48 19.89 10.44
N HIS A 19 -2.50 18.99 10.22
CA HIS A 19 -1.65 18.49 11.30
C HIS A 19 -0.42 19.37 11.50
N SER A 20 0.02 19.52 12.76
CA SER A 20 1.33 20.09 13.08
C SER A 20 2.42 19.05 12.80
N VAL A 21 3.47 19.44 12.09
CA VAL A 21 4.51 18.53 11.61
C VAL A 21 5.91 19.00 12.03
N ALA A 22 6.72 18.09 12.54
CA ALA A 22 8.15 18.30 12.70
C ALA A 22 8.93 17.35 11.77
N VAL A 23 9.92 17.88 11.06
CA VAL A 23 10.78 17.12 10.15
C VAL A 23 12.20 17.11 10.68
N VAL A 24 12.77 15.93 10.84
CA VAL A 24 14.17 15.74 11.30
C VAL A 24 14.99 15.16 10.14
N ASP A 25 16.14 15.77 9.86
CA ASP A 25 17.12 15.24 8.91
C ASP A 25 18.54 15.63 9.35
N GLN A 26 19.53 14.78 9.08
CA GLN A 26 20.93 15.08 9.37
C GLN A 26 21.51 16.15 8.43
N ASN A 27 20.99 16.20 7.21
CA ASN A 27 21.42 17.16 6.20
C ASN A 27 20.45 18.36 6.14
N PRO A 28 20.87 19.55 6.55
CA PRO A 28 20.02 20.75 6.49
C PRO A 28 19.56 21.11 5.08
N ASP A 29 20.34 20.76 4.05
CA ASP A 29 19.95 20.98 2.66
C ASP A 29 18.78 20.11 2.21
N ALA A 30 18.49 19.01 2.91
CA ALA A 30 17.34 18.18 2.63
C ALA A 30 16.01 18.94 2.77
N PHE A 31 15.95 19.92 3.66
CA PHE A 31 14.74 20.74 3.89
C PHE A 31 14.35 21.64 2.69
N ARG A 32 15.24 21.82 1.70
CA ARG A 32 14.90 22.50 0.44
C ARG A 32 13.84 21.76 -0.37
N ARG A 33 13.55 20.49 -0.05
CA ARG A 33 12.47 19.71 -0.68
C ARG A 33 11.08 20.04 -0.14
N LEU A 34 11.03 20.66 1.03
CA LEU A 34 9.78 21.16 1.58
C LEU A 34 9.33 22.41 0.82
N SER A 35 8.02 22.58 0.69
CA SER A 35 7.46 23.81 0.13
C SER A 35 7.96 25.06 0.88
N SER A 36 8.03 26.19 0.18
CA SER A 36 8.28 27.50 0.83
C SER A 36 7.19 27.86 1.84
N GLU A 37 6.00 27.30 1.68
CA GLU A 37 4.85 27.53 2.56
C GLU A 37 4.83 26.57 3.76
N PHE A 38 5.77 25.61 3.84
CA PHE A 38 5.83 24.68 4.98
C PHE A 38 6.17 25.42 6.26
N THR A 39 5.23 25.45 7.17
CA THR A 39 5.29 26.16 8.47
C THR A 39 5.76 25.26 9.61
N GLY A 40 5.79 23.94 9.38
CA GLY A 40 6.21 22.96 10.36
C GLY A 40 7.66 23.10 10.82
N LYS A 41 7.99 22.45 11.92
CA LYS A 41 9.31 22.54 12.53
C LYS A 41 10.37 21.76 11.72
N LYS A 42 11.52 22.36 11.50
CA LYS A 42 12.68 21.73 10.82
C LYS A 42 13.80 21.57 11.86
N VAL A 43 14.23 20.35 12.10
CA VAL A 43 15.28 20.03 13.08
C VAL A 43 16.42 19.30 12.39
N THR A 44 17.62 19.89 12.45
CA THR A 44 18.82 19.23 11.91
C THR A 44 19.43 18.35 12.99
N GLY A 45 19.56 17.05 12.73
CA GLY A 45 20.13 16.11 13.67
C GLY A 45 19.90 14.65 13.31
N VAL A 46 20.41 13.77 14.15
CA VAL A 46 20.31 12.32 14.01
C VAL A 46 18.93 11.87 14.49
N GLY A 47 18.18 11.17 13.64
CA GLY A 47 16.77 10.84 13.90
C GLY A 47 16.51 9.82 15.01
N PHE A 48 17.52 9.21 15.59
CA PHE A 48 17.44 8.35 16.78
C PHE A 48 18.16 8.95 17.99
N ASP A 49 18.70 10.16 17.84
CA ASP A 49 19.28 10.91 18.95
C ASP A 49 18.18 11.51 19.82
N ARG A 50 18.29 11.31 21.13
CA ARG A 50 17.27 11.71 22.09
C ARG A 50 17.04 13.23 22.09
N ASP A 51 18.13 14.01 22.13
CA ASP A 51 18.03 15.47 22.22
C ASP A 51 17.43 16.05 20.92
N THR A 52 17.80 15.48 19.78
CA THR A 52 17.21 15.83 18.47
C THR A 52 15.71 15.55 18.45
N LEU A 53 15.29 14.40 18.97
CA LEU A 53 13.87 14.02 19.04
C LEU A 53 13.08 14.92 20.00
N VAL A 54 13.64 15.23 21.16
CA VAL A 54 13.04 16.18 22.12
C VAL A 54 12.93 17.57 21.49
N GLN A 55 13.99 18.03 20.84
CA GLN A 55 13.96 19.28 20.09
C GLN A 55 12.87 19.29 19.03
N ALA A 56 12.58 18.15 18.39
CA ALA A 56 11.50 18.03 17.43
C ALA A 56 10.10 18.03 18.07
N GLY A 57 9.98 17.84 19.38
CA GLY A 57 8.71 17.77 20.11
C GLY A 57 8.12 16.36 20.14
N ILE A 58 8.98 15.33 20.22
CA ILE A 58 8.55 13.92 20.17
C ILE A 58 7.68 13.53 21.36
N GLU A 59 7.81 14.19 22.50
CA GLU A 59 7.07 13.90 23.73
C GLU A 59 5.57 14.14 23.57
N ASP A 60 5.18 15.09 22.71
CA ASP A 60 3.80 15.42 22.39
C ASP A 60 3.33 14.82 21.05
N ALA A 61 4.15 13.97 20.43
CA ALA A 61 3.85 13.46 19.10
C ALA A 61 2.78 12.36 19.13
N TYR A 62 1.75 12.52 18.31
CA TYR A 62 0.72 11.50 18.10
C TYR A 62 1.22 10.30 17.27
N ALA A 63 2.13 10.55 16.33
CA ALA A 63 2.67 9.51 15.46
C ALA A 63 4.08 9.87 14.99
N PHE A 64 4.84 8.86 14.60
CA PHE A 64 6.20 9.02 14.09
C PHE A 64 6.44 8.16 12.85
N ALA A 65 7.05 8.75 11.82
CA ALA A 65 7.44 8.06 10.60
C ALA A 65 8.96 8.17 10.38
N ALA A 66 9.63 7.03 10.27
CA ALA A 66 11.03 6.94 9.90
C ALA A 66 11.16 6.53 8.43
N VAL A 67 11.51 7.48 7.54
CA VAL A 67 11.47 7.32 6.08
C VAL A 67 12.76 7.74 5.38
N SER A 68 13.87 7.72 6.10
CA SER A 68 15.21 7.98 5.52
C SER A 68 15.60 6.86 4.53
N ASP A 69 16.76 6.97 3.91
CA ASP A 69 17.31 5.98 2.98
C ASP A 69 18.01 4.79 3.67
N GLY A 70 18.14 4.81 5.00
CA GLY A 70 18.79 3.75 5.77
C GLY A 70 17.82 2.89 6.59
N ASP A 71 17.70 1.61 6.28
CA ASP A 71 16.84 0.67 7.02
C ASP A 71 17.18 0.62 8.51
N ASN A 72 18.48 0.54 8.84
CA ASN A 72 18.92 0.48 10.23
C ASN A 72 18.55 1.76 11.01
N SER A 73 18.74 2.92 10.39
CA SER A 73 18.40 4.21 11.00
C SER A 73 16.88 4.34 11.20
N ASN A 74 16.09 3.89 10.22
CA ASN A 74 14.63 3.92 10.31
C ASN A 74 14.11 3.03 11.44
N ILE A 75 14.63 1.82 11.56
CA ILE A 75 14.23 0.90 12.63
C ILE A 75 14.68 1.39 14.00
N LEU A 76 15.94 1.84 14.11
CA LEU A 76 16.46 2.33 15.38
C LEU A 76 15.65 3.53 15.86
N SER A 77 15.34 4.48 14.98
CA SER A 77 14.51 5.63 15.31
C SER A 77 13.10 5.23 15.76
N ALA A 78 12.45 4.33 15.02
CA ALA A 78 11.12 3.86 15.37
C ALA A 78 11.10 3.15 16.73
N ARG A 79 12.12 2.35 17.04
CA ARG A 79 12.27 1.69 18.34
C ARG A 79 12.49 2.69 19.48
N VAL A 80 13.45 3.60 19.32
CA VAL A 80 13.72 4.63 20.33
C VAL A 80 12.48 5.45 20.62
N VAL A 81 11.77 5.88 19.58
CA VAL A 81 10.55 6.68 19.75
C VAL A 81 9.45 5.89 20.47
N ARG A 82 9.24 4.63 20.13
CA ARG A 82 8.23 3.80 20.78
C ARG A 82 8.62 3.40 22.20
N GLU A 83 9.85 2.93 22.41
CA GLU A 83 10.29 2.35 23.67
C GLU A 83 10.68 3.42 24.70
N THR A 84 11.20 4.56 24.27
CA THR A 84 11.68 5.61 25.17
C THR A 84 10.66 6.72 25.39
N PHE A 85 9.93 7.10 24.34
CA PHE A 85 8.98 8.22 24.39
C PHE A 85 7.51 7.77 24.40
N GLY A 86 7.23 6.47 24.28
CA GLY A 86 5.87 5.94 24.40
C GLY A 86 4.95 6.27 23.22
N VAL A 87 5.48 6.70 22.08
CA VAL A 87 4.67 6.97 20.89
C VAL A 87 4.22 5.64 20.28
N GLU A 88 2.94 5.31 20.41
CA GLU A 88 2.41 4.02 19.94
C GLU A 88 2.37 3.88 18.42
N LYS A 89 2.05 4.98 17.73
CA LYS A 89 1.89 5.00 16.28
C LYS A 89 3.22 5.32 15.60
N VAL A 90 4.05 4.30 15.43
CA VAL A 90 5.32 4.41 14.71
C VAL A 90 5.26 3.61 13.42
N VAL A 91 5.90 4.10 12.36
CA VAL A 91 6.08 3.37 11.11
C VAL A 91 7.50 3.56 10.60
N ALA A 92 8.10 2.49 10.08
CA ALA A 92 9.43 2.51 9.50
C ALA A 92 9.39 2.08 8.02
N ARG A 93 10.01 2.87 7.16
CA ARG A 93 10.28 2.47 5.78
C ARG A 93 11.47 1.53 5.74
N ILE A 94 11.31 0.38 5.09
CA ILE A 94 12.35 -0.64 4.92
C ILE A 94 12.48 -0.99 3.45
N TYR A 95 13.70 -0.98 2.95
CA TYR A 95 13.98 -1.36 1.55
C TYR A 95 14.08 -2.87 1.40
N ASP A 96 14.72 -3.55 2.37
CA ASP A 96 14.91 -5.00 2.35
C ASP A 96 13.63 -5.72 2.81
N PRO A 97 12.96 -6.50 1.92
CA PRO A 97 11.72 -7.20 2.26
C PRO A 97 11.88 -8.23 3.39
N GLN A 98 13.03 -8.91 3.48
CA GLN A 98 13.27 -9.90 4.53
C GLN A 98 13.37 -9.23 5.91
N ARG A 99 14.04 -8.08 5.96
CA ARG A 99 14.10 -7.26 7.18
C ARG A 99 12.74 -6.73 7.57
N ALA A 100 11.93 -6.28 6.60
CA ALA A 100 10.58 -5.79 6.87
C ALA A 100 9.73 -6.83 7.61
N GLU A 101 9.77 -8.10 7.18
CA GLU A 101 9.05 -9.19 7.85
C GLU A 101 9.52 -9.41 9.29
N ILE A 102 10.85 -9.40 9.53
CA ILE A 102 11.41 -9.58 10.87
C ILE A 102 10.92 -8.48 11.81
N TYR A 103 10.98 -7.22 11.36
CA TYR A 103 10.59 -6.09 12.21
C TYR A 103 9.08 -5.99 12.42
N GLN A 104 8.28 -6.41 11.45
CA GLN A 104 6.83 -6.55 11.62
C GLN A 104 6.49 -7.57 12.71
N ARG A 105 7.17 -8.73 12.74
CA ARG A 105 7.03 -9.72 13.82
C ARG A 105 7.44 -9.18 15.18
N LEU A 106 8.36 -8.24 15.24
CA LEU A 106 8.75 -7.53 16.46
C LEU A 106 7.80 -6.37 16.82
N GLY A 107 6.68 -6.25 16.09
CA GLY A 107 5.62 -5.29 16.37
C GLY A 107 5.91 -3.86 15.89
N ILE A 108 6.88 -3.66 15.01
CA ILE A 108 7.14 -2.35 14.37
C ILE A 108 6.48 -2.36 12.98
N PRO A 109 5.44 -1.57 12.75
CA PRO A 109 4.83 -1.45 11.44
C PRO A 109 5.86 -0.99 10.40
N THR A 110 6.00 -1.74 9.32
CA THR A 110 6.97 -1.45 8.25
C THR A 110 6.29 -1.28 6.89
N VAL A 111 6.87 -0.43 6.05
CA VAL A 111 6.47 -0.26 4.65
C VAL A 111 7.64 -0.69 3.76
N ALA A 112 7.50 -1.85 3.11
CA ALA A 112 8.49 -2.41 2.18
C ALA A 112 8.31 -1.79 0.77
N THR A 113 9.00 -0.69 0.51
CA THR A 113 8.78 0.12 -0.70
C THR A 113 9.28 -0.53 -1.99
N VAL A 114 10.36 -1.32 -1.94
CA VAL A 114 10.97 -1.93 -3.14
C VAL A 114 10.05 -3.00 -3.73
N ARG A 115 9.53 -3.90 -2.89
CA ARG A 115 8.61 -4.94 -3.33
C ARG A 115 7.35 -4.35 -3.96
N TRP A 116 6.73 -3.39 -3.28
CA TRP A 116 5.55 -2.71 -3.79
C TRP A 116 5.81 -2.04 -5.14
N THR A 117 6.93 -1.30 -5.28
CA THR A 117 7.30 -0.64 -6.54
C THR A 117 7.58 -1.65 -7.66
N ALA A 118 8.33 -2.72 -7.35
CA ALA A 118 8.63 -3.78 -8.31
C ALA A 118 7.33 -4.46 -8.81
N ASP A 119 6.41 -4.76 -7.90
CA ASP A 119 5.10 -5.32 -8.23
C ASP A 119 4.30 -4.36 -9.14
N GLN A 120 4.30 -3.05 -8.87
CA GLN A 120 3.62 -2.07 -9.72
C GLN A 120 4.23 -1.98 -11.12
N VAL A 121 5.55 -2.07 -11.24
CA VAL A 121 6.23 -2.08 -12.55
C VAL A 121 5.92 -3.38 -13.30
N LEU A 122 6.03 -4.52 -12.61
CA LEU A 122 5.76 -5.84 -13.19
C LEU A 122 4.33 -5.92 -13.77
N ARG A 123 3.34 -5.41 -13.04
CA ARG A 123 1.94 -5.33 -13.46
C ARG A 123 1.72 -4.55 -14.75
N ARG A 124 2.50 -3.49 -14.97
CA ARG A 124 2.41 -2.69 -16.21
C ARG A 124 3.17 -3.31 -17.38
N MET A 125 4.12 -4.18 -17.10
CA MET A 125 4.92 -4.87 -18.11
C MET A 125 4.27 -6.16 -18.58
N LEU A 126 3.53 -6.85 -17.73
CA LEU A 126 2.89 -8.13 -18.01
C LEU A 126 1.36 -7.95 -18.01
N PRO A 127 0.74 -7.87 -19.20
CA PRO A 127 -0.71 -7.60 -19.31
C PRO A 127 -1.60 -8.80 -19.00
N PHE A 128 -1.04 -9.95 -18.60
CA PHE A 128 -1.79 -11.18 -18.33
C PHE A 128 -1.55 -11.70 -16.91
N GLY A 129 -2.62 -11.83 -16.14
CA GLY A 129 -2.63 -12.44 -14.81
C GLY A 129 -3.41 -11.60 -13.78
N ALA A 130 -3.81 -12.24 -12.67
CA ALA A 130 -4.43 -11.50 -11.58
C ALA A 130 -3.42 -10.54 -10.95
N THR A 131 -3.86 -9.31 -10.82
CA THR A 131 -3.08 -8.22 -10.25
C THR A 131 -3.59 -7.93 -8.85
N ASP A 132 -2.85 -8.30 -7.81
CA ASP A 132 -3.22 -8.01 -6.43
C ASP A 132 -3.31 -6.49 -6.20
N GLU A 133 -4.49 -6.02 -5.81
CA GLU A 133 -4.73 -4.63 -5.41
C GLU A 133 -4.68 -4.46 -3.89
N TYR A 134 -5.18 -5.46 -3.18
CA TYR A 134 -5.18 -5.49 -1.73
C TYR A 134 -5.06 -6.93 -1.24
N ARG A 135 -4.39 -7.12 -0.12
CA ARG A 135 -4.30 -8.39 0.60
C ARG A 135 -4.58 -8.12 2.07
N ASP A 136 -5.43 -8.94 2.68
CA ASP A 136 -5.73 -8.80 4.10
C ASP A 136 -4.50 -9.09 4.98
N PRO A 137 -4.47 -8.65 6.24
CA PRO A 137 -3.31 -8.85 7.13
C PRO A 137 -2.95 -10.31 7.37
N SER A 138 -3.88 -11.25 7.23
CA SER A 138 -3.63 -12.69 7.35
C SER A 138 -3.03 -13.29 6.07
N GLY A 139 -3.07 -12.58 4.96
CA GLY A 139 -2.64 -13.03 3.64
C GLY A 139 -3.57 -14.05 2.98
N ARG A 140 -4.73 -14.36 3.59
CA ARG A 140 -5.64 -15.40 3.10
C ARG A 140 -6.69 -14.90 2.12
N VAL A 141 -7.00 -13.61 2.16
CA VAL A 141 -7.98 -12.99 1.24
C VAL A 141 -7.30 -11.91 0.44
N ARG A 142 -7.57 -11.88 -0.85
CA ARG A 142 -7.07 -10.83 -1.73
C ARG A 142 -8.16 -10.23 -2.61
N LEU A 143 -8.03 -8.96 -2.93
CA LEU A 143 -8.70 -8.28 -4.02
C LEU A 143 -7.71 -8.19 -5.17
N ALA A 144 -8.09 -8.66 -6.34
CA ALA A 144 -7.23 -8.63 -7.51
C ALA A 144 -8.00 -8.22 -8.76
N GLN A 145 -7.33 -7.50 -9.64
CA GLN A 145 -7.77 -7.32 -11.01
C GLN A 145 -7.50 -8.62 -11.78
N VAL A 146 -8.49 -9.15 -12.47
CA VAL A 146 -8.37 -10.41 -13.22
C VAL A 146 -8.84 -10.19 -14.65
N ASP A 147 -8.00 -10.63 -15.60
CA ASP A 147 -8.39 -10.68 -17.00
C ASP A 147 -9.37 -11.82 -17.26
N PHE A 148 -10.24 -11.64 -18.24
CA PHE A 148 -11.22 -12.65 -18.61
C PHE A 148 -11.30 -12.87 -20.13
N HIS A 149 -11.65 -14.09 -20.49
CA HIS A 149 -11.86 -14.47 -21.87
C HIS A 149 -13.10 -13.76 -22.45
N PRO A 150 -13.09 -13.31 -23.73
CA PRO A 150 -14.25 -12.63 -24.34
C PRO A 150 -15.56 -13.40 -24.25
N GLY A 151 -15.54 -14.71 -24.11
CA GLY A 151 -16.74 -15.54 -23.91
C GLY A 151 -17.52 -15.23 -22.60
N TRP A 152 -16.95 -14.49 -21.67
CA TRP A 152 -17.63 -14.02 -20.47
C TRP A 152 -18.41 -12.71 -20.70
N ILE A 153 -18.19 -12.01 -21.82
CA ILE A 153 -18.96 -10.81 -22.18
C ILE A 153 -20.43 -11.23 -22.36
N GLY A 154 -21.34 -10.43 -21.80
CA GLY A 154 -22.75 -10.73 -21.79
C GLY A 154 -23.21 -11.64 -20.65
N ARG A 155 -22.31 -12.25 -19.87
CA ARG A 155 -22.67 -13.00 -18.66
C ARG A 155 -22.87 -12.06 -17.48
N THR A 156 -23.75 -12.48 -16.56
CA THR A 156 -24.00 -11.73 -15.31
C THR A 156 -22.89 -11.96 -14.30
N VAL A 157 -22.71 -11.03 -13.36
CA VAL A 157 -21.80 -11.18 -12.23
C VAL A 157 -22.11 -12.47 -11.46
N ARG A 158 -23.39 -12.78 -11.23
CA ARG A 158 -23.79 -14.03 -10.59
C ARG A 158 -23.23 -15.27 -11.29
N ALA A 159 -23.34 -15.34 -12.60
CA ALA A 159 -22.80 -16.48 -13.36
C ALA A 159 -21.27 -16.61 -13.22
N ILE A 160 -20.56 -15.49 -13.11
CA ILE A 160 -19.12 -15.47 -12.87
C ILE A 160 -18.80 -15.98 -11.45
N GLU A 161 -19.53 -15.49 -10.44
CA GLU A 161 -19.35 -15.88 -9.05
C GLU A 161 -19.66 -17.37 -8.82
N ASP A 162 -20.74 -17.85 -9.41
CA ASP A 162 -21.14 -19.27 -9.34
C ASP A 162 -20.09 -20.18 -9.99
N ALA A 163 -19.52 -19.77 -11.12
CA ALA A 163 -18.50 -20.53 -11.83
C ALA A 163 -17.14 -20.55 -11.11
N THR A 164 -16.76 -19.45 -10.48
CA THR A 164 -15.43 -19.26 -9.89
C THR A 164 -15.41 -19.50 -8.38
N GLY A 165 -16.55 -19.31 -7.71
CA GLY A 165 -16.68 -19.28 -6.24
C GLY A 165 -15.98 -18.07 -5.60
N ALA A 166 -15.58 -17.09 -6.40
CA ALA A 166 -15.05 -15.82 -5.96
C ALA A 166 -16.17 -14.76 -5.91
N ARG A 167 -15.86 -13.57 -5.42
CA ARG A 167 -16.81 -12.44 -5.39
C ARG A 167 -16.30 -11.30 -6.25
N VAL A 168 -17.16 -10.77 -7.13
CA VAL A 168 -16.84 -9.58 -7.89
C VAL A 168 -17.11 -8.36 -7.03
N ALA A 169 -16.06 -7.62 -6.69
CA ALA A 169 -16.18 -6.42 -5.85
C ALA A 169 -16.75 -5.23 -6.65
N PHE A 170 -16.20 -4.99 -7.82
CA PHE A 170 -16.60 -3.95 -8.75
C PHE A 170 -16.05 -4.23 -10.15
N VAL A 171 -16.50 -3.49 -11.13
CA VAL A 171 -15.90 -3.42 -12.45
C VAL A 171 -15.43 -2.01 -12.73
N SER A 172 -14.30 -1.86 -13.41
CA SER A 172 -13.90 -0.58 -13.98
C SER A 172 -14.28 -0.55 -15.46
N ARG A 173 -15.09 0.43 -15.84
CA ARG A 173 -15.59 0.63 -17.19
C ARG A 173 -15.17 2.01 -17.68
N PHE A 174 -14.40 2.08 -18.74
CA PHE A 174 -13.83 3.34 -19.27
C PHE A 174 -13.05 4.15 -18.22
N GLY A 175 -12.45 3.46 -17.23
CA GLY A 175 -11.70 4.09 -16.14
C GLY A 175 -12.51 4.42 -14.88
N ASP A 176 -13.85 4.33 -14.95
CA ASP A 176 -14.73 4.58 -13.81
C ASP A 176 -15.09 3.29 -13.08
N GLY A 177 -14.88 3.26 -11.76
CA GLY A 177 -15.25 2.14 -10.91
C GLY A 177 -16.76 2.08 -10.66
N THR A 178 -17.40 0.95 -10.93
CA THR A 178 -18.83 0.73 -10.71
C THR A 178 -19.03 -0.46 -9.78
N VAL A 179 -19.69 -0.22 -8.64
CA VAL A 179 -20.11 -1.32 -7.74
C VAL A 179 -21.16 -2.17 -8.45
N VAL A 180 -20.94 -3.48 -8.44
CA VAL A 180 -21.76 -4.44 -9.16
C VAL A 180 -22.90 -4.99 -8.30
N THR A 181 -23.93 -5.50 -8.99
CA THR A 181 -24.97 -6.36 -8.43
C THR A 181 -24.92 -7.71 -9.13
N GLU A 182 -25.57 -8.72 -8.59
CA GLU A 182 -25.66 -10.05 -9.22
C GLU A 182 -26.17 -10.01 -10.67
N ARG A 183 -26.97 -8.98 -11.02
CA ARG A 183 -27.55 -8.78 -12.36
C ARG A 183 -26.68 -7.95 -13.30
N THR A 184 -25.61 -7.38 -12.81
CA THR A 184 -24.68 -6.60 -13.63
C THR A 184 -24.08 -7.49 -14.71
N VAL A 185 -24.14 -7.04 -15.94
CA VAL A 185 -23.65 -7.78 -17.12
C VAL A 185 -22.26 -7.27 -17.47
N LEU A 186 -21.32 -8.20 -17.67
CA LEU A 186 -19.96 -7.91 -18.09
C LEU A 186 -19.95 -7.43 -19.55
N GLN A 187 -19.26 -6.34 -19.81
CA GLN A 187 -19.15 -5.72 -21.14
C GLN A 187 -17.72 -5.79 -21.67
N GLU A 188 -17.59 -5.55 -22.95
CA GLU A 188 -16.29 -5.42 -23.59
C GLU A 188 -15.50 -4.25 -22.97
N ASN A 189 -14.20 -4.44 -22.73
CA ASN A 189 -13.30 -3.50 -22.06
C ASN A 189 -13.61 -3.24 -20.57
N ASP A 190 -14.49 -4.02 -19.93
CA ASP A 190 -14.57 -4.01 -18.48
C ASP A 190 -13.29 -4.59 -17.88
N VAL A 191 -12.87 -4.04 -16.77
CA VAL A 191 -11.81 -4.58 -15.92
C VAL A 191 -12.47 -5.18 -14.69
N LEU A 192 -12.23 -6.46 -14.44
CA LEU A 192 -12.89 -7.21 -13.37
C LEU A 192 -12.04 -7.19 -12.10
N HIS A 193 -12.61 -6.70 -10.99
CA HIS A 193 -11.98 -6.68 -9.67
C HIS A 193 -12.65 -7.69 -8.75
N VAL A 194 -11.89 -8.72 -8.34
CA VAL A 194 -12.42 -9.92 -7.70
C VAL A 194 -11.80 -10.14 -6.32
N ILE A 195 -12.65 -10.42 -5.33
CA ILE A 195 -12.23 -10.86 -4.00
C ILE A 195 -12.23 -12.39 -3.99
N MET A 196 -11.11 -12.98 -3.57
CA MET A 196 -10.94 -14.43 -3.52
C MET A 196 -10.00 -14.87 -2.40
N GLU A 197 -10.11 -16.12 -1.99
CA GLU A 197 -9.12 -16.76 -1.14
C GLU A 197 -7.81 -16.96 -1.90
N ASP A 198 -6.68 -16.69 -1.26
CA ASP A 198 -5.35 -16.76 -1.88
C ASP A 198 -5.05 -18.15 -2.46
N GLU A 199 -5.45 -19.20 -1.75
CA GLU A 199 -5.29 -20.61 -2.20
C GLU A 199 -6.06 -20.91 -3.48
N ARG A 200 -7.15 -20.20 -3.76
CA ARG A 200 -8.01 -20.40 -4.94
C ARG A 200 -7.65 -19.52 -6.12
N ALA A 201 -6.79 -18.55 -5.94
CA ALA A 201 -6.49 -17.52 -6.92
C ALA A 201 -6.08 -18.08 -8.29
N ALA A 202 -5.13 -19.01 -8.32
CA ALA A 202 -4.69 -19.63 -9.58
C ALA A 202 -5.81 -20.43 -10.29
N ALA A 203 -6.79 -20.93 -9.54
CA ALA A 203 -7.94 -21.62 -10.12
C ALA A 203 -8.94 -20.62 -10.70
N VAL A 204 -9.24 -19.52 -9.99
CA VAL A 204 -10.09 -18.43 -10.43
C VAL A 204 -9.56 -17.79 -11.72
N GLU A 205 -8.26 -17.47 -11.75
CA GLU A 205 -7.61 -16.91 -12.93
C GLU A 205 -7.71 -17.83 -14.15
N ARG A 206 -7.43 -19.11 -13.97
CA ARG A 206 -7.57 -20.10 -15.06
C ARG A 206 -9.01 -20.20 -15.56
N LEU A 207 -10.00 -20.19 -14.69
CA LEU A 207 -11.40 -20.25 -15.09
C LEU A 207 -11.80 -19.01 -15.89
N LEU A 208 -11.39 -17.83 -15.47
CA LEU A 208 -11.72 -16.58 -16.15
C LEU A 208 -10.98 -16.38 -17.46
N THR A 209 -9.74 -16.81 -17.56
CA THR A 209 -8.94 -16.70 -18.80
C THR A 209 -9.35 -17.69 -19.91
N HIS A 210 -10.21 -18.67 -19.59
CA HIS A 210 -10.80 -19.59 -20.56
C HIS A 210 -12.27 -19.27 -20.85
N ALA A 211 -12.77 -19.73 -22.00
CA ALA A 211 -14.19 -19.59 -22.30
C ALA A 211 -15.05 -20.31 -21.24
N PRO A 212 -16.16 -19.70 -20.80
CA PRO A 212 -17.07 -20.36 -19.86
C PRO A 212 -17.58 -21.67 -20.44
N LYS A 213 -17.72 -22.69 -19.60
CA LYS A 213 -18.38 -23.91 -20.00
C LYS A 213 -19.81 -23.58 -20.41
N VAL A 214 -20.23 -24.00 -21.60
CA VAL A 214 -21.64 -23.92 -22.02
C VAL A 214 -22.35 -24.97 -21.20
N GLU A 215 -23.20 -24.53 -20.26
CA GLU A 215 -24.18 -25.46 -19.67
C GLU A 215 -25.08 -25.95 -20.82
N ALA A 216 -25.02 -27.23 -21.10
CA ALA A 216 -26.02 -27.86 -21.98
C ALA A 216 -27.37 -27.78 -21.25
N GLU A 217 -28.34 -27.09 -21.87
CA GLU A 217 -29.74 -27.10 -21.48
C GLU A 217 -30.33 -28.51 -21.42
#